data_cb990297d64453790f8da6dbe7769ae7
#
_entry.id   cb990297d64453790f8da6dbe7769ae7
#
_cell.length_a   1.000
_cell.length_b   1.000
_cell.length_c   1.000
_cell.angle_alpha   90.00
_cell.angle_beta   90.00
_cell.angle_gamma   90.00
#
_symmetry.space_group_name_H-M   'P 1'
#
loop_
_entity.id
_entity.type
_entity.pdbx_description
1 polymer ?
#
loop_
_entity_poly.entity_id
_entity_poly.type
_entity_poly.pdbx_seq_one_letter_code
_entity_poly.pdbx_strand_id
1 'polypeptide(L)'
;METETSGDQINKKVDIDKIAHEFTYYFYDKLQNNPNELFSSNIFKNHSRIKYKNIVYQGENLLNFIYSIHNDQVKFELTDIQNLDSGARRADILVVGKIHNSKQNLIYNFSQYFTIAHLKDYWFIHNSLFTI
;
A
#
# COMPACT_ATOMS: atom_id res chain seq x y z
N MET A 1 -13.48 -13.53 32.95
CA MET A 1 -13.56 -13.58 32.41
C MET A 1 -13.63 -13.08 32.13
N GLU A 2 -13.23 -12.57 31.79
CA GLU A 2 -13.29 -12.36 31.23
C GLU A 2 -13.14 -12.23 30.77
N THR A 3 -12.91 -12.17 31.18
CA THR A 3 -12.74 -12.26 30.46
C THR A 3 -12.55 -12.67 29.73
N GLU A 4 -12.30 -13.52 30.39
CA GLU A 4 -12.20 -14.08 29.28
C GLU A 4 -12.72 -13.47 28.04
N THR A 5 -13.73 -13.09 28.14
CA THR A 5 -14.27 -12.20 27.13
C THR A 5 -13.27 -11.17 26.71
N SER A 6 -12.55 -10.68 27.66
CA SER A 6 -11.47 -9.75 27.41
C SER A 6 -10.42 -10.33 26.47
N GLY A 7 -10.06 -11.59 26.67
CA GLY A 7 -9.12 -12.26 25.78
C GLY A 7 -9.66 -12.40 24.37
N ASP A 8 -10.93 -12.70 24.23
CA ASP A 8 -11.55 -12.81 22.92
C ASP A 8 -11.55 -11.49 22.20
N GLN A 9 -11.79 -10.40 22.90
CA GLN A 9 -11.75 -9.08 22.29
C GLN A 9 -10.36 -8.73 21.81
N ILE A 10 -9.33 -9.08 22.57
CA ILE A 10 -7.96 -8.86 22.16
C ILE A 10 -7.65 -9.65 20.89
N ASN A 11 -8.08 -10.91 20.83
CA ASN A 11 -7.85 -11.76 19.67
C ASN A 11 -8.55 -11.26 18.42
N LYS A 12 -9.66 -10.55 18.59
CA LYS A 12 -10.40 -9.98 17.47
C LYS A 12 -9.88 -8.62 17.08
N LYS A 13 -9.09 -8.00 17.93
CA LYS A 13 -8.54 -6.70 17.64
C LYS A 13 -7.46 -6.85 16.60
N VAL A 14 -7.60 -6.07 15.54
CA VAL A 14 -6.63 -6.09 14.45
C VAL A 14 -5.34 -5.41 14.90
N ASP A 15 -4.23 -6.06 14.62
CA ASP A 15 -2.92 -5.46 14.84
C ASP A 15 -2.59 -4.60 13.62
N ILE A 16 -2.89 -3.33 13.72
CA ILE A 16 -2.71 -2.40 12.60
C ILE A 16 -1.24 -2.26 12.21
N ASP A 17 -0.33 -2.28 13.17
CA ASP A 17 1.10 -2.21 12.87
C ASP A 17 1.53 -3.36 11.98
N LYS A 18 1.12 -4.57 12.34
CA LYS A 18 1.46 -5.76 11.56
C LYS A 18 0.84 -5.69 10.17
N ILE A 19 -0.43 -5.32 10.09
CA ILE A 19 -1.15 -5.20 8.82
C ILE A 19 -0.46 -4.16 7.93
N ALA A 20 -0.10 -3.01 8.49
CA ALA A 20 0.54 -1.95 7.72
C ALA A 20 1.87 -2.41 7.13
N HIS A 21 2.67 -3.12 7.91
CA HIS A 21 3.96 -3.62 7.42
C HIS A 21 3.78 -4.69 6.37
N GLU A 22 2.92 -5.66 6.61
CA GLU A 22 2.67 -6.74 5.65
C GLU A 22 2.11 -6.20 4.35
N PHE A 23 1.14 -5.29 4.43
CA PHE A 23 0.55 -4.67 3.25
C PHE A 23 1.61 -3.91 2.45
N THR A 24 2.41 -3.11 3.12
CA THR A 24 3.42 -2.26 2.48
C THR A 24 4.46 -3.10 1.76
N TYR A 25 5.02 -4.10 2.44
CA TYR A 25 6.03 -4.96 1.82
C TYR A 25 5.46 -5.74 0.65
N TYR A 26 4.23 -6.24 0.76
CA TYR A 26 3.58 -6.92 -0.35
C TYR A 26 3.43 -5.99 -1.55
N PHE A 27 2.94 -4.77 -1.30
CA PHE A 27 2.69 -3.81 -2.38
C PHE A 27 3.96 -3.51 -3.17
N TYR A 28 5.04 -3.14 -2.49
CA TYR A 28 6.27 -2.75 -3.19
C TYR A 28 6.99 -3.94 -3.79
N ASP A 29 6.94 -5.10 -3.16
CA ASP A 29 7.52 -6.30 -3.74
C ASP A 29 6.85 -6.66 -5.07
N LYS A 30 5.53 -6.67 -5.10
CA LYS A 30 4.81 -6.99 -6.32
C LYS A 30 4.92 -5.90 -7.37
N LEU A 31 4.93 -4.64 -6.95
CA LEU A 31 5.11 -3.54 -7.87
C LEU A 31 6.43 -3.66 -8.63
N GLN A 32 7.48 -4.08 -7.96
CA GLN A 32 8.79 -4.26 -8.57
C GLN A 32 8.90 -5.55 -9.36
N ASN A 33 8.43 -6.65 -8.81
CA ASN A 33 8.78 -7.99 -9.27
C ASN A 33 7.66 -8.73 -9.98
N ASN A 34 6.40 -8.39 -9.71
CA ASN A 34 5.28 -9.09 -10.32
C ASN A 34 4.05 -8.19 -10.43
N PRO A 35 4.10 -7.22 -11.35
CA PRO A 35 3.02 -6.22 -11.47
C PRO A 35 1.68 -6.83 -11.85
N ASN A 36 1.66 -7.91 -12.60
CA ASN A 36 0.40 -8.57 -12.95
C ASN A 36 -0.29 -9.14 -11.72
N GLU A 37 0.47 -9.76 -10.83
CA GLU A 37 -0.10 -10.28 -9.59
C GLU A 37 -0.63 -9.16 -8.72
N LEU A 38 0.10 -8.05 -8.66
CA LEU A 38 -0.36 -6.89 -7.90
C LEU A 38 -1.70 -6.39 -8.40
N PHE A 39 -1.81 -6.19 -9.71
CA PHE A 39 -3.03 -5.64 -10.30
C PHE A 39 -4.22 -6.58 -10.12
N SER A 40 -4.01 -7.88 -10.24
CA SER A 40 -5.08 -8.87 -10.13
C SER A 40 -5.40 -9.26 -8.69
N SER A 41 -4.65 -8.76 -7.73
CA SER A 41 -4.88 -9.09 -6.33
C SER A 41 -6.08 -8.36 -5.76
N ASN A 42 -6.52 -8.78 -4.57
CA ASN A 42 -7.66 -8.17 -3.91
C ASN A 42 -7.38 -6.79 -3.35
N ILE A 43 -6.14 -6.30 -3.44
CA ILE A 43 -5.84 -4.97 -2.87
C ILE A 43 -6.37 -3.82 -3.73
N PHE A 44 -6.77 -4.09 -4.96
CA PHE A 44 -7.40 -3.08 -5.81
C PHE A 44 -8.88 -3.40 -6.01
N LYS A 45 -9.72 -2.38 -5.85
CA LYS A 45 -11.14 -2.41 -6.16
C LYS A 45 -11.41 -1.39 -7.26
N ASN A 46 -12.62 -1.41 -7.82
CA ASN A 46 -12.97 -0.49 -8.90
C ASN A 46 -12.81 0.98 -8.51
N HIS A 47 -12.98 1.30 -7.23
CA HIS A 47 -12.87 2.66 -6.74
C HIS A 47 -11.48 2.98 -6.15
N SER A 48 -10.56 2.02 -6.17
CA SER A 48 -9.19 2.25 -5.68
C SER A 48 -8.51 3.29 -6.55
N ARG A 49 -7.81 4.23 -5.93
CA ARG A 49 -7.19 5.34 -6.63
C ARG A 49 -5.77 5.56 -6.14
N ILE A 50 -4.88 5.87 -7.09
CA ILE A 50 -3.54 6.35 -6.77
C ILE A 50 -3.36 7.68 -7.51
N LYS A 51 -3.03 8.73 -6.79
CA LYS A 51 -2.70 10.01 -7.39
C LYS A 51 -1.19 10.16 -7.46
N TYR A 52 -0.70 10.47 -8.64
CA TYR A 52 0.72 10.66 -8.89
C TYR A 52 0.90 11.80 -9.91
N LYS A 53 1.66 12.83 -9.55
CA LYS A 53 1.93 13.99 -10.42
C LYS A 53 0.65 14.61 -10.99
N ASN A 54 -0.33 14.83 -10.11
CA ASN A 54 -1.63 15.41 -10.46
C ASN A 54 -2.51 14.55 -11.37
N ILE A 55 -2.12 13.32 -11.64
CA ILE A 55 -2.93 12.37 -12.39
C ILE A 55 -3.52 11.37 -11.41
N VAL A 56 -4.83 11.15 -11.51
CA VAL A 56 -5.52 10.14 -10.72
C VAL A 56 -5.66 8.88 -11.57
N TYR A 57 -5.07 7.80 -11.09
CA TYR A 57 -5.17 6.49 -11.74
C TYR A 57 -6.22 5.68 -11.00
N GLN A 58 -7.22 5.20 -11.74
CA GLN A 58 -8.33 4.44 -11.19
C GLN A 58 -8.78 3.41 -12.21
N GLY A 59 -9.27 2.26 -11.74
CA GLY A 59 -9.72 1.20 -12.63
C GLY A 59 -8.58 0.69 -13.50
N GLU A 60 -8.82 0.55 -14.79
CA GLU A 60 -7.81 0.04 -15.71
C GLU A 60 -6.58 0.93 -15.83
N ASN A 61 -6.72 2.22 -15.55
CA ASN A 61 -5.58 3.12 -15.58
C ASN A 61 -4.54 2.82 -14.50
N LEU A 62 -4.94 2.14 -13.43
CA LEU A 62 -4.00 1.69 -12.42
C LEU A 62 -2.93 0.77 -13.03
N LEU A 63 -3.31 -0.02 -14.01
CA LEU A 63 -2.36 -0.88 -14.70
C LEU A 63 -1.28 -0.06 -15.40
N ASN A 64 -1.66 1.07 -16.01
CA ASN A 64 -0.70 1.95 -16.65
C ASN A 64 0.32 2.50 -15.65
N PHE A 65 -0.14 2.92 -14.47
CA PHE A 65 0.75 3.37 -13.42
C PHE A 65 1.71 2.26 -12.98
N ILE A 66 1.16 1.08 -12.74
CA ILE A 66 1.96 -0.07 -12.26
C ILE A 66 3.04 -0.43 -13.27
N TYR A 67 2.70 -0.51 -14.55
CA TYR A 67 3.67 -0.87 -15.57
C TYR A 67 4.68 0.24 -15.83
N SER A 68 4.29 1.51 -15.67
CA SER A 68 5.25 2.59 -15.84
C SER A 68 6.37 2.49 -14.80
N ILE A 69 6.00 2.17 -13.56
CA ILE A 69 6.97 1.97 -12.50
C ILE A 69 7.84 0.75 -12.79
N HIS A 70 7.23 -0.36 -13.17
CA HIS A 70 7.96 -1.60 -13.45
C HIS A 70 8.91 -1.45 -14.63
N ASN A 71 8.47 -0.80 -15.70
CA ASN A 71 9.27 -0.64 -16.91
C ASN A 71 10.46 0.30 -16.71
N ASP A 72 10.39 1.19 -15.75
CA ASP A 72 11.52 2.06 -15.41
C ASP A 72 12.58 1.34 -14.59
N GLN A 73 12.33 0.07 -14.24
CA GLN A 73 13.27 -0.74 -13.48
C GLN A 73 13.67 -0.08 -12.16
N VAL A 74 12.68 0.47 -11.49
CA VAL A 74 12.93 1.12 -10.21
C VAL A 74 12.93 0.10 -9.09
N LYS A 75 13.69 0.41 -8.05
CA LYS A 75 13.70 -0.35 -6.80
C LYS A 75 13.36 0.60 -5.67
N PHE A 76 12.54 0.11 -4.74
CA PHE A 76 12.13 0.89 -3.59
C PHE A 76 12.94 0.47 -2.37
N GLU A 77 13.51 1.45 -1.70
CA GLU A 77 14.17 1.26 -0.42
C GLU A 77 13.30 1.95 0.63
N LEU A 78 12.66 1.16 1.48
CA LEU A 78 11.74 1.69 2.47
C LEU A 78 12.53 2.07 3.72
N THR A 79 12.43 3.32 4.15
CA THR A 79 13.15 3.80 5.31
C THR A 79 12.27 3.93 6.54
N ASP A 80 10.97 4.15 6.34
CA ASP A 80 10.05 4.28 7.47
C ASP A 80 8.63 3.93 7.02
N ILE A 81 7.90 3.27 7.91
CA ILE A 81 6.49 2.93 7.72
C ILE A 81 5.77 3.37 8.98
N GLN A 82 4.89 4.33 8.85
CA GLN A 82 4.07 4.80 9.96
C GLN A 82 2.61 4.51 9.65
N ASN A 83 1.84 4.25 10.69
CA ASN A 83 0.44 3.95 10.51
C ASN A 83 -0.39 4.57 11.62
N LEU A 84 -1.66 4.77 11.28
CA LEU A 84 -2.65 5.30 12.20
C LEU A 84 -3.94 4.52 11.98
N ASP A 85 -4.50 4.04 13.08
CA ASP A 85 -5.82 3.42 13.05
C ASP A 85 -6.84 4.55 12.87
N SER A 86 -7.50 4.57 11.71
CA SER A 86 -8.40 5.67 11.38
C SER A 86 -9.87 5.30 11.56
N GLY A 87 -10.13 4.28 12.37
CA GLY A 87 -11.49 3.92 12.72
C GLY A 87 -11.87 2.53 12.22
N ALA A 88 -13.15 2.23 12.26
CA ALA A 88 -13.66 0.91 11.96
C ALA A 88 -13.16 0.41 10.61
N ARG A 89 -12.31 -0.61 10.62
CA ARG A 89 -11.85 -1.31 9.44
C ARG A 89 -11.09 -0.42 8.46
N ARG A 90 -10.38 0.58 8.98
CA ARG A 90 -9.58 1.48 8.17
C ARG A 90 -8.24 1.74 8.84
N ALA A 91 -7.24 1.97 8.02
CA ALA A 91 -5.92 2.38 8.49
C ALA A 91 -5.29 3.31 7.47
N ASP A 92 -4.55 4.28 7.99
CA ASP A 92 -3.75 5.17 7.18
C ASP A 92 -2.30 4.76 7.34
N ILE A 93 -1.57 4.69 6.23
CA ILE A 93 -0.17 4.28 6.22
C ILE A 93 0.63 5.32 5.47
N LEU A 94 1.70 5.79 6.10
CA LEU A 94 2.66 6.66 5.44
C LEU A 94 3.97 5.91 5.27
N VAL A 95 4.42 5.80 4.03
CA VAL A 95 5.67 5.14 3.68
C VAL A 95 6.63 6.19 3.18
N VAL A 96 7.86 6.16 3.69
CA VAL A 96 8.91 7.07 3.27
C VAL A 96 10.12 6.24 2.87
N GLY A 97 10.79 6.65 1.80
CA GLY A 97 11.96 5.92 1.36
C GLY A 97 12.62 6.55 0.16
N LYS A 98 13.33 5.72 -0.57
CA LYS A 98 14.06 6.13 -1.76
C LYS A 98 13.69 5.25 -2.93
N ILE A 99 13.68 5.85 -4.11
CA ILE A 99 13.51 5.13 -5.37
C ILE A 99 14.85 5.15 -6.09
N HIS A 100 15.35 3.97 -6.39
CA HIS A 100 16.55 3.80 -7.19
C HIS A 100 16.13 3.52 -8.63
N ASN A 101 16.31 4.49 -9.50
CA ASN A 101 15.97 4.36 -10.92
C ASN A 101 17.22 3.98 -11.68
N SER A 102 17.38 2.69 -11.99
CA SER A 102 18.56 2.17 -12.68
C SER A 102 18.66 2.69 -14.12
N LYS A 103 17.53 2.91 -14.75
CA LYS A 103 17.49 3.36 -16.14
C LYS A 103 18.07 4.75 -16.30
N GLN A 104 17.81 5.63 -15.34
CA GLN A 104 18.31 7.00 -15.35
C GLN A 104 19.53 7.19 -14.46
N ASN A 105 19.90 6.16 -13.69
CA ASN A 105 21.00 6.22 -12.73
C ASN A 105 20.78 7.35 -11.71
N LEU A 106 19.57 7.44 -11.18
CA LEU A 106 19.18 8.48 -10.24
C LEU A 106 18.54 7.88 -9.01
N ILE A 107 18.65 8.58 -7.90
CA ILE A 107 18.01 8.21 -6.63
C ILE A 107 17.13 9.37 -6.20
N TYR A 108 15.86 9.07 -5.90
CA TYR A 108 14.89 10.06 -5.47
C TYR A 108 14.39 9.71 -4.08
N ASN A 109 14.07 10.72 -3.30
CA ASN A 109 13.26 10.51 -2.11
C ASN A 109 11.80 10.41 -2.53
N PHE A 110 11.04 9.55 -1.84
CA PHE A 110 9.60 9.46 -2.10
C PHE A 110 8.84 9.30 -0.79
N SER A 111 7.56 9.62 -0.86
CA SER A 111 6.61 9.23 0.16
C SER A 111 5.35 8.74 -0.53
N GLN A 112 4.68 7.81 0.12
CA GLN A 112 3.38 7.33 -0.35
C GLN A 112 2.46 7.17 0.84
N TYR A 113 1.29 7.73 0.70
CA TYR A 113 0.25 7.65 1.70
C TYR A 113 -0.83 6.70 1.18
N PHE A 114 -1.25 5.78 2.02
CA PHE A 114 -2.34 4.86 1.72
C PHE A 114 -3.44 5.01 2.75
N THR A 115 -4.69 5.02 2.28
CA THR A 115 -5.82 4.68 3.12
C THR A 115 -6.27 3.31 2.68
N ILE A 116 -6.16 2.33 3.58
CA ILE A 116 -6.62 0.98 3.31
C ILE A 116 -7.87 0.69 4.13
N ALA A 117 -8.71 -0.17 3.61
CA ALA A 117 -9.93 -0.57 4.26
C ALA A 117 -10.03 -2.09 4.26
N HIS A 118 -10.72 -2.63 5.26
CA HIS A 118 -10.88 -4.06 5.42
C HIS A 118 -12.27 -4.49 4.99
N LEU A 119 -12.34 -5.47 4.12
CA LEU A 119 -13.59 -6.06 3.67
C LEU A 119 -13.44 -7.58 3.72
N LYS A 120 -14.31 -8.23 4.47
CA LYS A 120 -14.25 -9.67 4.71
C LYS A 120 -12.92 -10.03 5.38
N ASP A 121 -12.03 -10.70 4.68
CA ASP A 121 -10.77 -11.16 5.24
C ASP A 121 -9.54 -10.56 4.57
N TYR A 122 -9.71 -9.49 3.81
CA TYR A 122 -8.58 -8.85 3.13
C TYR A 122 -8.65 -7.33 3.22
N TRP A 123 -7.50 -6.70 3.02
CA TRP A 123 -7.37 -5.24 3.01
C TRP A 123 -7.18 -4.77 1.58
N PHE A 124 -7.77 -3.64 1.24
CA PHE A 124 -7.65 -3.07 -0.09
C PHE A 124 -7.40 -1.57 -0.03
N ILE A 125 -6.83 -1.03 -1.11
CA ILE A 125 -6.55 0.39 -1.21
C ILE A 125 -7.84 1.15 -1.50
N HIS A 126 -8.15 2.12 -0.64
CA HIS A 126 -9.21 3.07 -0.91
C HIS A 126 -8.65 4.26 -1.68
N ASN A 127 -7.61 4.89 -1.15
CA ASN A 127 -6.93 6.00 -1.77
C ASN A 127 -5.43 5.89 -1.52
N SER A 128 -4.65 6.47 -2.43
CA SER A 128 -3.22 6.59 -2.22
C SER A 128 -2.70 7.85 -2.89
N LEU A 129 -1.68 8.45 -2.28
CA LEU A 129 -1.00 9.61 -2.84
C LEU A 129 0.48 9.28 -2.90
N PHE A 130 1.03 9.26 -4.09
CA PHE A 130 2.45 8.97 -4.33
C PHE A 130 3.15 10.29 -4.67
N THR A 131 4.18 10.62 -3.90
CA THR A 131 4.91 11.89 -4.04
C THR A 131 6.40 11.61 -4.16
N ILE A 132 7.00 12.22 -5.15
CA ILE A 132 8.46 12.19 -5.32
C ILE A 132 9.03 13.56 -5.00
#